data_3cbfd00bddcb74244f34102f3a5e235a
#
_entry.id   3cbfd00bddcb74244f34102f3a5e235a
#
_cell.length_a   1.000
_cell.length_b   1.000
_cell.length_c   1.000
_cell.angle_alpha   90.00
_cell.angle_beta   90.00
_cell.angle_gamma   90.00
#
_symmetry.space_group_name_H-M   'P 1'
#
loop_
_entity.id
_entity.type
_entity.pdbx_description
1 polymer ?
#
loop_
_entity_poly.entity_id
_entity_poly.type
_entity_poly.pdbx_seq_one_letter_code
_entity_poly.pdbx_strand_id
1 'polypeptide(L)'
;MHAAKNLYNEALYNVRQHYFETNSYLTYHENYKMLSKQSQNYRILNTHQGQTIIKKVDEAMKAFFGSLKSKKLEKVRLPRYLEKAGYYPLIDRMVYKPDLSCYVMPRGNFIKKVSKYFESDSKALRKLEIQGVLDEMTSLNLKIQTPLCIQTKVIKEITIKSKYDGKYIEVIHVYEDDEEIELKNEKTETMSIDFGYNNLAYCALTSGNHLHLDGLKLKSMNQRYHKRIAYLASVRPDQKTLTKNMISLMEKRNNQITYGIYKAARLIISHAMDHHVKEIIIGYNQRFKDSNLSDQFNQWTKSIPIARLRDRIQYLAQAYGIDTMIVNEAYTSKASYIDQDELSNQKDSFSGHRTKRGMYVSKEGIRINADLNAALNIARKGKPDAIWIGSKGWNTPKRTYLFTN
;
A
#
# COMPACT_ATOMS: atom_id res chain seq x y z
N MET A 1 -7.40 9.19 18.93
CA MET A 1 -6.18 9.15 18.11
C MET A 1 -5.05 10.04 18.61
N HIS A 2 -5.28 11.25 19.16
CA HIS A 2 -4.22 12.04 19.83
C HIS A 2 -3.63 11.34 21.06
N ALA A 3 -4.48 10.81 21.97
CA ALA A 3 -4.00 10.02 23.10
C ALA A 3 -3.17 8.80 22.67
N ALA A 4 -3.57 8.14 21.58
CA ALA A 4 -2.82 7.04 20.99
C ALA A 4 -1.43 7.48 20.50
N LYS A 5 -1.33 8.64 19.84
CA LYS A 5 -0.07 9.25 19.41
C LYS A 5 0.82 9.61 20.61
N ASN A 6 0.23 10.21 21.66
CA ASN A 6 0.96 10.56 22.86
C ASN A 6 1.50 9.30 23.55
N LEU A 7 0.67 8.27 23.71
CA LEU A 7 1.09 6.99 24.27
C LEU A 7 2.22 6.32 23.46
N TYR A 8 2.14 6.39 22.11
CA TYR A 8 3.23 5.90 21.26
C TYR A 8 4.54 6.64 21.57
N ASN A 9 4.50 7.97 21.66
CA ASN A 9 5.67 8.78 21.97
C ASN A 9 6.21 8.53 23.37
N GLU A 10 5.35 8.37 24.38
CA GLU A 10 5.75 8.00 25.76
C GLU A 10 6.43 6.62 25.77
N ALA A 11 5.82 5.63 25.10
CA ALA A 11 6.39 4.29 25.02
C ALA A 11 7.76 4.28 24.31
N LEU A 12 7.88 5.05 23.22
CA LEU A 12 9.13 5.17 22.48
C LEU A 12 10.19 5.93 23.30
N TYR A 13 9.79 6.95 24.05
CA TYR A 13 10.67 7.69 24.93
C TYR A 13 11.29 6.76 25.97
N ASN A 14 10.48 5.98 26.70
CA ASN A 14 10.95 5.06 27.72
C ASN A 14 11.98 4.06 27.14
N VAL A 15 11.68 3.45 26.00
CA VAL A 15 12.59 2.45 25.38
C VAL A 15 13.91 3.11 24.96
N ARG A 16 13.85 4.33 24.39
CA ARG A 16 15.05 5.04 23.95
C ARG A 16 15.91 5.51 25.11
N GLN A 17 15.30 6.10 26.18
CA GLN A 17 16.05 6.54 27.35
C GLN A 17 16.72 5.36 28.05
N HIS A 18 15.96 4.30 28.30
CA HIS A 18 16.53 3.08 28.89
C HIS A 18 17.72 2.55 28.08
N TYR A 19 17.60 2.52 26.75
CA TYR A 19 18.70 2.07 25.88
C TYR A 19 19.93 3.00 25.96
N PHE A 20 19.73 4.32 25.97
CA PHE A 20 20.84 5.27 26.07
C PHE A 20 21.54 5.25 27.44
N GLU A 21 20.80 4.99 28.51
CA GLU A 21 21.32 4.95 29.88
C GLU A 21 22.00 3.63 30.23
N THR A 22 21.42 2.51 29.78
CA THR A 22 21.83 1.17 30.22
C THR A 22 22.47 0.33 29.12
N ASN A 23 22.44 0.78 27.86
CA ASN A 23 22.79 0.01 26.67
C ASN A 23 22.06 -1.34 26.57
N SER A 24 20.91 -1.46 27.24
CA SER A 24 20.05 -2.64 27.25
C SER A 24 18.68 -2.35 26.68
N TYR A 25 17.96 -3.39 26.26
CA TYR A 25 16.64 -3.25 25.65
C TYR A 25 15.54 -3.31 26.72
N LEU A 26 14.71 -2.26 26.81
CA LEU A 26 13.51 -2.28 27.64
C LEU A 26 12.42 -3.12 26.96
N THR A 27 12.02 -4.20 27.60
CA THR A 27 11.03 -5.14 27.01
C THR A 27 9.64 -4.55 26.97
N TYR A 28 8.77 -5.12 26.09
CA TYR A 28 7.35 -4.77 26.04
C TYR A 28 6.70 -4.85 27.43
N HIS A 29 6.96 -5.91 28.20
CA HIS A 29 6.32 -6.13 29.50
C HIS A 29 6.71 -5.06 30.55
N GLU A 30 7.98 -4.70 30.59
CA GLU A 30 8.47 -3.65 31.50
C GLU A 30 7.86 -2.30 31.13
N ASN A 31 7.91 -1.91 29.86
CA ASN A 31 7.34 -0.65 29.39
C ASN A 31 5.82 -0.60 29.61
N TYR A 32 5.12 -1.69 29.36
CA TYR A 32 3.69 -1.83 29.63
C TYR A 32 3.39 -1.64 31.14
N LYS A 33 4.15 -2.30 32.02
CA LYS A 33 3.97 -2.22 33.46
C LYS A 33 4.16 -0.79 34.01
N MET A 34 5.09 -0.03 33.43
CA MET A 34 5.28 1.40 33.74
C MET A 34 4.10 2.23 33.23
N LEU A 35 3.78 2.16 31.97
CA LEU A 35 2.78 3.02 31.32
C LEU A 35 1.35 2.74 31.77
N SER A 36 1.00 1.48 32.03
CA SER A 36 -0.34 1.13 32.54
C SER A 36 -0.67 1.77 33.89
N LYS A 37 0.36 2.03 34.71
CA LYS A 37 0.22 2.69 36.05
C LYS A 37 0.31 4.20 35.96
N GLN A 38 1.17 4.76 35.13
CA GLN A 38 1.58 6.17 35.17
C GLN A 38 0.96 7.01 34.04
N SER A 39 0.75 6.45 32.86
CA SER A 39 0.33 7.22 31.70
C SER A 39 -1.16 7.57 31.72
N GLN A 40 -1.47 8.87 31.66
CA GLN A 40 -2.84 9.35 31.46
C GLN A 40 -3.36 8.94 30.07
N ASN A 41 -2.50 8.97 29.04
CA ASN A 41 -2.86 8.59 27.67
C ASN A 41 -3.25 7.10 27.57
N TYR A 42 -2.59 6.23 28.34
CA TYR A 42 -3.00 4.82 28.45
C TYR A 42 -4.40 4.68 29.08
N ARG A 43 -4.71 5.49 30.10
CA ARG A 43 -6.00 5.44 30.79
C ARG A 43 -7.18 5.97 29.96
N ILE A 44 -6.93 6.87 29.01
CA ILE A 44 -7.94 7.39 28.07
C ILE A 44 -8.36 6.32 27.07
N LEU A 45 -7.42 5.47 26.64
CA LEU A 45 -7.65 4.40 25.72
C LEU A 45 -8.25 3.17 26.43
N ASN A 46 -8.90 2.27 25.66
CA ASN A 46 -9.20 0.96 26.21
C ASN A 46 -7.90 0.14 26.34
N THR A 47 -7.93 -0.87 27.22
CA THR A 47 -6.74 -1.67 27.55
C THR A 47 -6.09 -2.29 26.31
N HIS A 48 -6.89 -2.84 25.40
CA HIS A 48 -6.38 -3.50 24.17
C HIS A 48 -5.71 -2.52 23.22
N GLN A 49 -6.31 -1.35 23.01
CA GLN A 49 -5.71 -0.29 22.19
C GLN A 49 -4.38 0.18 22.79
N GLY A 50 -4.34 0.41 24.10
CA GLY A 50 -3.11 0.81 24.80
C GLY A 50 -2.01 -0.24 24.67
N GLN A 51 -2.33 -1.50 24.92
CA GLN A 51 -1.40 -2.63 24.77
C GLN A 51 -0.89 -2.75 23.32
N THR A 52 -1.78 -2.63 22.34
CA THR A 52 -1.41 -2.72 20.93
C THR A 52 -0.45 -1.60 20.52
N ILE A 53 -0.64 -0.38 21.01
CA ILE A 53 0.25 0.75 20.72
C ILE A 53 1.65 0.50 21.30
N ILE A 54 1.74 0.06 22.57
CA ILE A 54 3.03 -0.24 23.21
C ILE A 54 3.73 -1.38 22.46
N LYS A 55 2.98 -2.42 22.02
CA LYS A 55 3.51 -3.52 21.23
C LYS A 55 4.04 -3.04 19.86
N LYS A 56 3.39 -2.05 19.24
CA LYS A 56 3.87 -1.46 17.97
C LYS A 56 5.20 -0.73 18.13
N VAL A 57 5.45 -0.09 19.29
CA VAL A 57 6.75 0.50 19.59
C VAL A 57 7.81 -0.59 19.77
N ASP A 58 7.49 -1.67 20.48
CA ASP A 58 8.37 -2.84 20.64
C ASP A 58 8.74 -3.47 19.29
N GLU A 59 7.75 -3.69 18.41
CA GLU A 59 7.97 -4.20 17.06
C GLU A 59 8.88 -3.27 16.23
N ALA A 60 8.68 -1.95 16.31
CA ALA A 60 9.50 -0.97 15.59
C ALA A 60 10.96 -0.95 16.08
N MET A 61 11.18 -1.06 17.39
CA MET A 61 12.52 -1.13 17.96
C MET A 61 13.22 -2.45 17.65
N LYS A 62 12.51 -3.57 17.70
CA LYS A 62 13.03 -4.88 17.28
C LYS A 62 13.45 -4.89 15.81
N ALA A 63 12.65 -4.28 14.94
CA ALA A 63 12.98 -4.11 13.53
C ALA A 63 14.24 -3.25 13.33
N PHE A 64 14.40 -2.18 14.11
CA PHE A 64 15.61 -1.36 14.12
C PHE A 64 16.85 -2.19 14.51
N PHE A 65 16.82 -2.90 15.62
CA PHE A 65 17.96 -3.74 16.06
C PHE A 65 18.23 -4.91 15.09
N GLY A 66 17.20 -5.53 14.55
CA GLY A 66 17.34 -6.55 13.51
C GLY A 66 18.03 -6.02 12.26
N SER A 67 17.70 -4.80 11.84
CA SER A 67 18.33 -4.13 10.68
C SER A 67 19.79 -3.78 10.94
N LEU A 68 20.14 -3.38 12.17
CA LEU A 68 21.53 -3.14 12.57
C LEU A 68 22.38 -4.42 12.50
N LYS A 69 21.82 -5.54 12.99
CA LYS A 69 22.52 -6.83 12.98
C LYS A 69 22.73 -7.39 11.56
N SER A 70 21.75 -7.18 10.68
CA SER A 70 21.78 -7.76 9.32
C SER A 70 22.75 -7.07 8.37
N LYS A 71 23.24 -5.85 8.69
CA LYS A 71 24.11 -5.01 7.83
C LYS A 71 23.60 -4.80 6.39
N LYS A 72 22.34 -5.13 6.11
CA LYS A 72 21.72 -5.05 4.76
C LYS A 72 21.40 -3.63 4.31
N LEU A 73 21.34 -2.66 5.23
CA LEU A 73 21.01 -1.28 4.96
C LEU A 73 22.18 -0.37 5.30
N GLU A 74 22.56 0.51 4.37
CA GLU A 74 23.66 1.47 4.56
C GLU A 74 23.39 2.47 5.71
N LYS A 75 22.12 2.81 5.98
CA LYS A 75 21.73 3.74 7.05
C LYS A 75 20.48 3.22 7.77
N VAL A 76 20.66 2.70 8.96
CA VAL A 76 19.57 2.33 9.87
C VAL A 76 19.28 3.52 10.79
N ARG A 77 18.01 3.92 10.92
CA ARG A 77 17.60 5.04 11.77
C ARG A 77 16.67 4.56 12.87
N LEU A 78 16.84 5.11 14.06
CA LEU A 78 15.93 4.92 15.18
C LEU A 78 14.50 5.34 14.80
N PRO A 79 13.46 4.64 15.28
CA PRO A 79 12.08 5.08 15.16
C PRO A 79 11.93 6.53 15.64
N ARG A 80 11.19 7.34 14.90
CA ARG A 80 11.00 8.77 15.19
C ARG A 80 9.77 8.98 16.05
N TYR A 81 9.82 10.04 16.87
CA TYR A 81 8.61 10.55 17.52
C TYR A 81 7.62 11.07 16.49
N LEU A 82 6.36 10.89 16.79
CA LEU A 82 5.26 11.44 16.00
C LEU A 82 5.08 12.93 16.34
N GLU A 83 4.67 13.72 15.36
CA GLU A 83 4.50 15.17 15.49
C GLU A 83 3.47 15.54 16.57
N LYS A 84 3.65 16.73 17.20
CA LYS A 84 2.79 17.20 18.31
C LYS A 84 1.31 17.22 17.93
N ALA A 85 0.96 17.73 16.76
CA ALA A 85 -0.40 17.79 16.24
C ALA A 85 -0.85 16.50 15.52
N GLY A 86 0.00 15.48 15.43
CA GLY A 86 -0.26 14.25 14.68
C GLY A 86 -1.27 13.32 15.34
N TYR A 87 -1.62 12.27 14.61
CA TYR A 87 -2.55 11.22 15.02
C TYR A 87 -1.87 9.86 14.91
N TYR A 88 -2.28 8.92 15.77
CA TYR A 88 -1.90 7.52 15.63
C TYR A 88 -3.15 6.66 15.46
N PRO A 89 -3.11 5.61 14.62
CA PRO A 89 -4.25 4.73 14.41
C PRO A 89 -4.75 4.09 15.71
N LEU A 90 -6.05 3.90 15.81
CA LEU A 90 -6.66 3.03 16.80
C LEU A 90 -6.82 1.66 16.17
N ILE A 91 -6.28 0.64 16.81
CA ILE A 91 -6.25 -0.73 16.32
C ILE A 91 -6.98 -1.60 17.34
N ASP A 92 -8.05 -2.26 16.91
CA ASP A 92 -8.78 -3.22 17.71
C ASP A 92 -8.69 -4.62 17.09
N ARG A 93 -8.16 -5.58 17.84
CA ARG A 93 -7.98 -6.98 17.46
C ARG A 93 -8.93 -7.92 18.17
N MET A 94 -9.87 -7.39 18.97
CA MET A 94 -10.82 -8.19 19.76
C MET A 94 -12.19 -8.31 19.10
N VAL A 95 -12.25 -8.24 17.77
CA VAL A 95 -13.48 -8.18 16.97
C VAL A 95 -13.85 -9.59 16.44
N TYR A 96 -13.75 -10.61 17.28
CA TYR A 96 -14.07 -11.99 16.87
C TYR A 96 -15.59 -12.25 16.86
N LYS A 97 -16.32 -11.63 15.94
CA LYS A 97 -17.73 -11.94 15.76
C LYS A 97 -18.02 -12.26 14.31
N PRO A 98 -18.47 -13.47 13.97
CA PRO A 98 -19.15 -13.71 12.71
C PRO A 98 -20.41 -12.83 12.66
N ASP A 99 -20.85 -12.45 11.48
CA ASP A 99 -22.05 -11.64 11.24
C ASP A 99 -22.02 -10.23 11.87
N LEU A 100 -20.86 -9.61 11.91
CA LEU A 100 -20.70 -8.26 12.42
C LEU A 100 -21.25 -7.22 11.44
N SER A 101 -22.54 -6.90 11.54
CA SER A 101 -23.13 -5.81 10.72
C SER A 101 -22.66 -4.41 11.14
N CYS A 102 -22.35 -4.24 12.42
CA CYS A 102 -21.92 -2.97 12.99
C CYS A 102 -20.92 -3.16 14.12
N TYR A 103 -19.75 -2.53 13.98
CA TYR A 103 -18.76 -2.46 15.05
C TYR A 103 -19.02 -1.23 15.92
N VAL A 104 -19.16 -1.45 17.22
CA VAL A 104 -19.26 -0.37 18.21
C VAL A 104 -17.88 -0.21 18.88
N MET A 105 -17.24 0.93 18.68
CA MET A 105 -15.93 1.18 19.24
C MET A 105 -15.97 1.15 20.78
N PRO A 106 -15.14 0.31 21.45
CA PRO A 106 -15.10 0.26 22.89
C PRO A 106 -14.65 1.59 23.48
N ARG A 107 -15.37 2.04 24.51
CA ARG A 107 -15.01 3.26 25.25
C ARG A 107 -13.75 3.05 26.08
N GLY A 108 -12.92 4.07 26.15
CA GLY A 108 -11.77 4.09 27.04
C GLY A 108 -12.20 4.11 28.53
N ASN A 109 -11.35 3.59 29.38
CA ASN A 109 -11.57 3.57 30.84
C ASN A 109 -11.68 4.98 31.46
N PHE A 110 -11.24 6.01 30.73
CA PHE A 110 -11.29 7.39 31.21
C PHE A 110 -12.73 7.87 31.46
N ILE A 111 -13.66 7.63 30.52
CA ILE A 111 -15.06 8.04 30.65
C ILE A 111 -15.70 7.41 31.91
N LYS A 112 -15.44 6.12 32.15
CA LYS A 112 -15.92 5.42 33.34
C LYS A 112 -15.34 5.99 34.64
N LYS A 113 -14.07 6.42 34.63
CA LYS A 113 -13.41 7.01 35.81
C LYS A 113 -13.81 8.47 36.04
N VAL A 114 -14.01 9.23 34.98
CA VAL A 114 -14.51 10.61 35.08
C VAL A 114 -15.93 10.62 35.64
N SER A 115 -16.84 9.76 35.16
CA SER A 115 -18.15 9.56 35.78
C SER A 115 -18.06 9.29 37.28
N LYS A 116 -17.23 8.31 37.68
CA LYS A 116 -17.06 7.95 39.10
C LYS A 116 -16.43 9.06 39.94
N TYR A 117 -15.54 9.86 39.38
CA TYR A 117 -14.93 11.01 40.07
C TYR A 117 -15.97 12.10 40.32
N PHE A 118 -16.84 12.41 39.36
CA PHE A 118 -17.89 13.42 39.52
C PHE A 118 -19.09 12.95 40.34
N GLU A 119 -19.35 11.64 40.41
CA GLU A 119 -20.34 11.07 41.33
C GLU A 119 -20.00 11.31 42.82
N SER A 120 -18.74 11.52 43.16
CA SER A 120 -18.26 11.71 44.52
C SER A 120 -18.16 13.17 45.00
N ASP A 121 -18.39 14.17 44.12
CA ASP A 121 -18.21 15.59 44.44
C ASP A 121 -19.56 16.31 44.68
N SER A 122 -19.71 16.95 45.85
CA SER A 122 -20.98 17.44 46.39
C SER A 122 -21.48 18.80 45.84
N LYS A 123 -20.87 19.39 44.80
CA LYS A 123 -21.32 20.66 44.20
C LYS A 123 -22.36 20.41 43.08
N ALA A 124 -23.62 20.36 43.49
CA ALA A 124 -24.75 19.85 42.69
C ALA A 124 -24.99 20.54 41.33
N LEU A 125 -24.79 21.85 41.16
CA LEU A 125 -25.04 22.56 39.89
C LEU A 125 -24.01 22.26 38.81
N ARG A 126 -22.73 22.22 39.16
CA ARG A 126 -21.62 21.86 38.28
C ARG A 126 -21.67 20.38 37.88
N LYS A 127 -22.26 19.56 38.76
CA LYS A 127 -22.47 18.14 38.59
C LYS A 127 -23.51 17.85 37.47
N LEU A 128 -24.59 18.63 37.41
CA LEU A 128 -25.66 18.49 36.38
C LEU A 128 -25.18 18.88 35.00
N GLU A 129 -24.42 19.98 34.83
CA GLU A 129 -23.85 20.38 33.57
C GLU A 129 -22.82 19.37 33.04
N ILE A 130 -21.94 18.91 33.93
CA ILE A 130 -20.91 17.92 33.61
C ILE A 130 -21.56 16.56 33.36
N GLN A 131 -22.60 16.17 34.11
CA GLN A 131 -23.34 14.95 33.89
C GLN A 131 -24.06 14.95 32.51
N GLY A 132 -24.67 16.07 32.15
CA GLY A 132 -25.27 16.24 30.79
C GLY A 132 -24.24 16.07 29.70
N VAL A 133 -23.05 16.68 29.80
CA VAL A 133 -21.94 16.51 28.87
C VAL A 133 -21.42 15.06 28.86
N LEU A 134 -21.31 14.42 30.03
CA LEU A 134 -20.89 13.02 30.13
C LEU A 134 -21.94 12.08 29.56
N ASP A 135 -23.24 12.32 29.77
CA ASP A 135 -24.31 11.52 29.19
C ASP A 135 -24.36 11.69 27.67
N GLU A 136 -24.15 12.90 27.16
CA GLU A 136 -24.01 13.17 25.73
C GLU A 136 -22.76 12.47 25.16
N MET A 137 -21.60 12.57 25.81
CA MET A 137 -20.38 11.83 25.44
C MET A 137 -20.55 10.31 25.61
N THR A 138 -21.34 9.84 26.58
CA THR A 138 -21.61 8.41 26.78
C THR A 138 -22.65 7.87 25.79
N SER A 139 -23.55 8.71 25.29
CA SER A 139 -24.50 8.34 24.23
C SER A 139 -23.85 8.26 22.84
N LEU A 140 -22.76 9.01 22.62
CA LEU A 140 -21.98 9.02 21.37
C LEU A 140 -21.14 7.74 21.24
N ASN A 141 -21.81 6.64 20.90
CA ASN A 141 -21.10 5.43 20.44
C ASN A 141 -20.69 5.61 18.99
N LEU A 142 -19.39 5.58 18.72
CA LEU A 142 -18.92 5.50 17.35
C LEU A 142 -19.31 4.13 16.78
N LYS A 143 -20.38 4.11 15.97
CA LYS A 143 -20.84 2.94 15.24
C LYS A 143 -20.23 2.96 13.86
N ILE A 144 -19.56 1.89 13.50
CA ILE A 144 -18.93 1.70 12.19
C ILE A 144 -19.65 0.55 11.51
N GLN A 145 -20.34 0.84 10.41
CA GLN A 145 -20.99 -0.21 9.62
C GLN A 145 -19.93 -1.04 8.89
N THR A 146 -20.07 -2.34 8.99
CA THR A 146 -19.25 -3.28 8.22
C THR A 146 -19.79 -3.34 6.78
N PRO A 147 -18.93 -3.24 5.76
CA PRO A 147 -19.37 -3.40 4.37
C PRO A 147 -20.09 -4.75 4.14
N LEU A 148 -21.21 -4.74 3.40
CA LEU A 148 -22.03 -5.93 3.17
C LEU A 148 -21.21 -7.12 2.65
N CYS A 149 -20.23 -6.89 1.79
CA CYS A 149 -19.40 -7.95 1.19
C CYS A 149 -18.49 -8.70 2.18
N ILE A 150 -18.36 -8.22 3.43
CA ILE A 150 -17.54 -8.86 4.47
C ILE A 150 -18.31 -9.10 5.78
N GLN A 151 -19.61 -8.87 5.82
CA GLN A 151 -20.40 -9.06 7.04
C GLN A 151 -20.42 -10.52 7.51
N THR A 152 -20.37 -11.45 6.56
CA THR A 152 -20.34 -12.90 6.82
C THR A 152 -18.94 -13.44 7.12
N LYS A 153 -17.88 -12.61 6.92
CA LYS A 153 -16.50 -13.01 7.16
C LYS A 153 -16.09 -12.78 8.61
N VAL A 154 -15.11 -13.54 9.08
CA VAL A 154 -14.55 -13.37 10.43
C VAL A 154 -13.62 -12.17 10.46
N ILE A 155 -14.05 -11.06 11.06
CA ILE A 155 -13.24 -9.85 11.20
C ILE A 155 -12.19 -10.07 12.30
N LYS A 156 -10.90 -9.94 11.96
CA LYS A 156 -9.76 -10.12 12.88
C LYS A 156 -9.24 -8.82 13.47
N GLU A 157 -9.31 -7.75 12.70
CA GLU A 157 -8.82 -6.43 13.15
C GLU A 157 -9.64 -5.32 12.49
N ILE A 158 -9.95 -4.30 13.28
CA ILE A 158 -10.45 -3.02 12.77
C ILE A 158 -9.43 -1.94 13.11
N THR A 159 -8.93 -1.27 12.09
CA THR A 159 -8.01 -0.14 12.24
C THR A 159 -8.68 1.16 11.81
N ILE A 160 -8.69 2.16 12.69
CA ILE A 160 -9.25 3.49 12.45
C ILE A 160 -8.11 4.50 12.31
N LYS A 161 -8.00 5.12 11.15
CA LYS A 161 -6.95 6.10 10.84
C LYS A 161 -7.54 7.48 10.57
N SER A 162 -6.85 8.50 11.04
CA SER A 162 -7.08 9.89 10.63
C SER A 162 -6.39 10.18 9.31
N LYS A 163 -7.08 10.90 8.43
CA LYS A 163 -6.54 11.47 7.19
C LYS A 163 -6.74 12.98 7.19
N TYR A 164 -5.79 13.71 6.58
CA TYR A 164 -5.86 15.16 6.39
C TYR A 164 -6.15 15.91 7.70
N ASP A 165 -5.33 15.69 8.72
CA ASP A 165 -5.44 16.33 10.03
C ASP A 165 -6.81 16.16 10.70
N GLY A 166 -7.35 14.95 10.64
CA GLY A 166 -8.61 14.60 11.31
C GLY A 166 -9.88 14.91 10.53
N LYS A 167 -9.76 15.46 9.31
CA LYS A 167 -10.93 15.82 8.49
C LYS A 167 -11.67 14.62 7.90
N TYR A 168 -10.96 13.50 7.72
CA TYR A 168 -11.53 12.22 7.30
C TYR A 168 -11.02 11.08 8.19
N ILE A 169 -11.86 10.08 8.35
CA ILE A 169 -11.55 8.84 9.05
C ILE A 169 -11.59 7.71 8.02
N GLU A 170 -10.50 6.95 7.93
CA GLU A 170 -10.43 5.71 7.17
C GLU A 170 -10.57 4.53 8.11
N VAL A 171 -11.48 3.63 7.81
CA VAL A 171 -11.67 2.39 8.55
C VAL A 171 -11.18 1.22 7.67
N ILE A 172 -10.30 0.41 8.23
CA ILE A 172 -9.73 -0.76 7.57
C ILE A 172 -10.20 -1.99 8.33
N HIS A 173 -10.86 -2.91 7.63
CA HIS A 173 -11.25 -4.20 8.15
C HIS A 173 -10.28 -5.26 7.64
N VAL A 174 -9.70 -6.04 8.56
CA VAL A 174 -8.92 -7.24 8.23
C VAL A 174 -9.77 -8.44 8.60
N TYR A 175 -9.98 -9.33 7.64
CA TYR A 175 -10.85 -10.49 7.78
C TYR A 175 -10.20 -11.74 7.21
N GLU A 176 -10.67 -12.91 7.65
CA GLU A 176 -10.35 -14.18 7.02
C GLU A 176 -11.26 -14.44 5.83
N ASP A 177 -10.66 -14.96 4.77
CA ASP A 177 -11.34 -15.40 3.57
C ASP A 177 -10.96 -16.86 3.32
N ASP A 178 -11.86 -17.76 3.71
CA ASP A 178 -11.66 -19.22 3.63
C ASP A 178 -12.23 -19.79 2.32
N GLU A 179 -12.61 -18.93 1.35
CA GLU A 179 -13.10 -19.39 0.06
C GLU A 179 -11.96 -20.02 -0.75
N GLU A 180 -11.95 -21.34 -0.82
CA GLU A 180 -11.13 -22.08 -1.77
C GLU A 180 -11.75 -21.92 -3.16
N ILE A 181 -10.95 -21.38 -4.09
CA ILE A 181 -11.37 -21.29 -5.49
C ILE A 181 -11.01 -22.60 -6.17
N GLU A 182 -12.03 -23.39 -6.52
CA GLU A 182 -11.85 -24.58 -7.34
C GLU A 182 -11.25 -24.22 -8.71
N LEU A 183 -10.05 -24.68 -8.96
CA LEU A 183 -9.36 -24.48 -10.23
C LEU A 183 -9.81 -25.57 -11.22
N LYS A 184 -10.73 -25.22 -12.10
CA LYS A 184 -11.39 -26.18 -13.00
C LYS A 184 -10.56 -26.66 -14.17
N ASN A 185 -9.38 -26.07 -14.46
CA ASN A 185 -8.61 -26.39 -15.66
C ASN A 185 -7.10 -26.54 -15.36
N GLU A 186 -6.44 -27.42 -16.11
CA GLU A 186 -4.97 -27.52 -16.08
C GLU A 186 -4.36 -26.20 -16.54
N LYS A 187 -3.46 -25.67 -15.74
CA LYS A 187 -2.73 -24.44 -16.04
C LYS A 187 -1.40 -24.78 -16.69
N THR A 188 -1.19 -24.28 -17.88
CA THR A 188 0.00 -24.61 -18.70
C THR A 188 0.82 -23.39 -19.08
N GLU A 189 0.15 -22.23 -19.25
CA GLU A 189 0.76 -21.02 -19.78
C GLU A 189 1.58 -20.26 -18.73
N THR A 190 2.59 -19.53 -19.19
CA THR A 190 3.32 -18.55 -18.39
C THR A 190 3.11 -17.15 -18.96
N MET A 191 2.92 -16.18 -18.09
CA MET A 191 2.75 -14.77 -18.42
C MET A 191 3.87 -13.94 -17.81
N SER A 192 4.44 -13.00 -18.56
CA SER A 192 5.37 -12.01 -18.04
C SER A 192 4.77 -10.61 -18.11
N ILE A 193 5.12 -9.74 -17.18
CA ILE A 193 4.56 -8.39 -17.06
C ILE A 193 5.69 -7.36 -17.03
N ASP A 194 5.66 -6.43 -18.00
CA ASP A 194 6.42 -5.18 -18.01
C ASP A 194 5.50 -4.02 -17.60
N PHE A 195 5.89 -3.24 -16.59
CA PHE A 195 5.13 -2.09 -16.11
C PHE A 195 5.64 -0.78 -16.71
N GLY A 196 4.69 0.05 -17.12
CA GLY A 196 4.99 1.37 -17.67
C GLY A 196 4.03 2.46 -17.20
N TYR A 197 4.24 3.67 -17.70
CA TYR A 197 3.40 4.83 -17.33
C TYR A 197 2.39 5.23 -18.40
N ASN A 198 2.72 5.08 -19.69
CA ASN A 198 1.79 5.31 -20.79
C ASN A 198 1.04 4.03 -21.13
N ASN A 199 1.74 2.94 -21.13
CA ASN A 199 1.23 1.58 -21.14
C ASN A 199 1.40 1.08 -19.71
N LEU A 200 0.29 0.95 -18.96
CA LEU A 200 0.35 0.65 -17.53
C LEU A 200 0.95 -0.74 -17.28
N ALA A 201 0.62 -1.68 -18.14
CA ALA A 201 1.19 -3.01 -18.16
C ALA A 201 1.15 -3.60 -19.57
N TYR A 202 2.22 -4.27 -19.95
CA TYR A 202 2.26 -5.16 -21.10
C TYR A 202 2.47 -6.58 -20.58
N CYS A 203 1.50 -7.47 -20.86
CA CYS A 203 1.54 -8.86 -20.44
C CYS A 203 1.81 -9.73 -21.67
N ALA A 204 2.96 -10.41 -21.69
CA ALA A 204 3.30 -11.36 -22.74
C ALA A 204 3.02 -12.79 -22.25
N LEU A 205 2.33 -13.59 -23.07
CA LEU A 205 2.02 -14.99 -22.79
C LEU A 205 2.81 -15.91 -23.71
N THR A 206 3.10 -17.12 -23.26
CA THR A 206 3.76 -18.17 -24.06
C THR A 206 2.97 -18.54 -25.31
N SER A 207 1.64 -18.47 -25.27
CA SER A 207 0.76 -18.72 -26.42
C SER A 207 0.68 -17.59 -27.45
N GLY A 208 1.20 -16.39 -27.14
CA GLY A 208 1.07 -15.21 -28.00
C GLY A 208 -0.18 -14.36 -27.77
N ASN A 209 -1.05 -14.74 -26.84
CA ASN A 209 -2.24 -13.98 -26.48
C ASN A 209 -1.87 -12.85 -25.49
N HIS A 210 -1.22 -11.81 -26.00
CA HIS A 210 -0.73 -10.70 -25.18
C HIS A 210 -1.84 -9.75 -24.73
N LEU A 211 -1.63 -9.11 -23.58
CA LEU A 211 -2.52 -8.04 -23.06
C LEU A 211 -1.74 -6.72 -22.98
N HIS A 212 -2.32 -5.67 -23.54
CA HIS A 212 -1.77 -4.31 -23.48
C HIS A 212 -2.72 -3.37 -22.75
N LEU A 213 -2.40 -2.96 -21.52
CA LEU A 213 -3.21 -2.07 -20.73
C LEU A 213 -2.77 -0.60 -20.87
N ASP A 214 -3.73 0.27 -21.20
CA ASP A 214 -3.50 1.70 -21.33
C ASP A 214 -3.38 2.41 -19.99
N GLY A 215 -2.36 3.25 -19.81
CA GLY A 215 -2.12 4.08 -18.63
C GLY A 215 -2.43 5.56 -18.82
N LEU A 216 -2.78 6.01 -20.03
CA LEU A 216 -2.88 7.43 -20.39
C LEU A 216 -3.97 8.15 -19.59
N LYS A 217 -5.10 7.50 -19.32
CA LYS A 217 -6.18 8.09 -18.52
C LYS A 217 -5.73 8.37 -17.08
N LEU A 218 -5.03 7.42 -16.44
CA LEU A 218 -4.46 7.62 -15.09
C LEU A 218 -3.43 8.76 -15.10
N LYS A 219 -2.61 8.82 -16.12
CA LYS A 219 -1.64 9.90 -16.31
C LYS A 219 -2.34 11.26 -16.44
N SER A 220 -3.38 11.37 -17.27
CA SER A 220 -4.12 12.62 -17.46
C SER A 220 -4.84 13.07 -16.19
N MET A 221 -5.41 12.14 -15.41
CA MET A 221 -6.02 12.42 -14.10
C MET A 221 -5.00 13.02 -13.14
N ASN A 222 -3.79 12.44 -13.07
CA ASN A 222 -2.71 12.97 -12.23
C ASN A 222 -2.24 14.35 -12.69
N GLN A 223 -2.07 14.57 -13.99
CA GLN A 223 -1.67 15.88 -14.53
C GLN A 223 -2.71 16.97 -14.21
N ARG A 224 -4.00 16.68 -14.42
CA ARG A 224 -5.09 17.59 -14.06
C ARG A 224 -5.09 17.91 -12.57
N TYR A 225 -4.92 16.90 -11.73
CA TYR A 225 -4.83 17.06 -10.28
C TYR A 225 -3.66 17.99 -9.89
N HIS A 226 -2.44 17.73 -10.38
CA HIS A 226 -1.27 18.53 -10.04
C HIS A 226 -1.41 20.00 -10.48
N LYS A 227 -1.92 20.24 -11.69
CA LYS A 227 -2.20 21.61 -12.15
C LYS A 227 -3.21 22.33 -11.25
N ARG A 228 -4.29 21.63 -10.86
CA ARG A 228 -5.34 22.26 -10.03
C ARG A 228 -4.86 22.50 -8.59
N ILE A 229 -4.12 21.57 -7.99
CA ILE A 229 -3.53 21.76 -6.65
C ILE A 229 -2.52 22.90 -6.64
N ALA A 230 -1.65 22.99 -7.63
CA ALA A 230 -0.67 24.08 -7.75
C ALA A 230 -1.39 25.43 -7.85
N TYR A 231 -2.41 25.54 -8.67
CA TYR A 231 -3.24 26.76 -8.75
C TYR A 231 -3.90 27.12 -7.41
N LEU A 232 -4.52 26.14 -6.72
CA LEU A 232 -5.16 26.39 -5.43
C LEU A 232 -4.16 26.78 -4.34
N ALA A 233 -2.91 26.31 -4.42
CA ALA A 233 -1.85 26.70 -3.52
C ALA A 233 -1.34 28.12 -3.81
N SER A 234 -1.17 28.51 -5.10
CA SER A 234 -0.59 29.80 -5.50
C SER A 234 -1.48 30.99 -5.13
N VAL A 235 -2.82 30.83 -5.09
CA VAL A 235 -3.75 31.92 -4.75
C VAL A 235 -3.92 32.13 -3.24
N ARG A 236 -3.08 31.50 -2.41
CA ARG A 236 -3.19 31.56 -0.94
C ARG A 236 -1.95 32.20 -0.31
N PRO A 237 -2.17 33.05 0.73
CA PRO A 237 -1.06 33.59 1.52
C PRO A 237 -0.30 32.50 2.30
N ASP A 238 -1.02 31.49 2.81
CA ASP A 238 -0.47 30.33 3.52
C ASP A 238 -0.51 29.09 2.61
N GLN A 239 0.67 28.65 2.14
CA GLN A 239 0.82 27.48 1.26
C GLN A 239 0.78 26.15 2.03
N LYS A 240 0.83 26.14 3.35
CA LYS A 240 0.96 24.92 4.19
C LYS A 240 -0.37 24.30 4.56
N THR A 241 -1.42 25.10 4.79
CA THR A 241 -2.71 24.59 5.27
C THR A 241 -3.59 24.09 4.11
N LEU A 242 -4.11 22.88 4.21
CA LEU A 242 -5.02 22.31 3.21
C LEU A 242 -6.45 22.85 3.38
N THR A 243 -7.04 23.36 2.31
CA THR A 243 -8.48 23.76 2.30
C THR A 243 -9.38 22.55 2.10
N LYS A 244 -10.69 22.70 2.41
CA LYS A 244 -11.70 21.67 2.13
C LYS A 244 -11.70 21.27 0.63
N ASN A 245 -11.61 22.25 -0.27
CA ASN A 245 -11.56 21.99 -1.72
C ASN A 245 -10.32 21.21 -2.15
N MET A 246 -9.13 21.53 -1.60
CA MET A 246 -7.91 20.80 -1.88
C MET A 246 -8.01 19.35 -1.39
N ILE A 247 -8.55 19.15 -0.18
CA ILE A 247 -8.75 17.82 0.39
C ILE A 247 -9.73 16.99 -0.44
N SER A 248 -10.87 17.57 -0.84
CA SER A 248 -11.82 16.89 -1.71
C SER A 248 -11.22 16.50 -3.05
N LEU A 249 -10.38 17.36 -3.64
CA LEU A 249 -9.66 17.07 -4.88
C LEU A 249 -8.63 15.94 -4.69
N MET A 250 -7.91 15.94 -3.57
CA MET A 250 -6.96 14.87 -3.21
C MET A 250 -7.66 13.53 -3.05
N GLU A 251 -8.79 13.48 -2.31
CA GLU A 251 -9.58 12.26 -2.12
C GLU A 251 -10.13 11.74 -3.44
N LYS A 252 -10.74 12.60 -4.24
CA LYS A 252 -11.26 12.22 -5.57
C LYS A 252 -10.16 11.59 -6.44
N ARG A 253 -9.00 12.25 -6.50
CA ARG A 253 -7.85 11.71 -7.26
C ARG A 253 -7.38 10.38 -6.70
N ASN A 254 -7.21 10.27 -5.38
CA ASN A 254 -6.71 9.04 -4.75
C ASN A 254 -7.67 7.86 -4.98
N ASN A 255 -8.96 8.09 -4.90
CA ASN A 255 -9.98 7.08 -5.17
C ASN A 255 -9.97 6.65 -6.65
N GLN A 256 -9.84 7.60 -7.58
CA GLN A 256 -9.75 7.30 -9.02
C GLN A 256 -8.50 6.47 -9.35
N ILE A 257 -7.33 6.82 -8.79
CA ILE A 257 -6.09 6.06 -9.00
C ILE A 257 -6.21 4.66 -8.37
N THR A 258 -6.72 4.56 -7.15
CA THR A 258 -6.93 3.27 -6.48
C THR A 258 -7.87 2.37 -7.28
N TYR A 259 -8.99 2.90 -7.75
CA TYR A 259 -9.92 2.17 -8.61
C TYR A 259 -9.26 1.68 -9.90
N GLY A 260 -8.50 2.56 -10.58
CA GLY A 260 -7.78 2.20 -11.80
C GLY A 260 -6.75 1.09 -11.59
N ILE A 261 -5.98 1.16 -10.50
CA ILE A 261 -5.01 0.12 -10.12
C ILE A 261 -5.70 -1.22 -9.83
N TYR A 262 -6.80 -1.21 -9.09
CA TYR A 262 -7.53 -2.45 -8.78
C TYR A 262 -8.21 -3.05 -10.01
N LYS A 263 -8.77 -2.20 -10.87
CA LYS A 263 -9.33 -2.65 -12.16
C LYS A 263 -8.25 -3.24 -13.06
N ALA A 264 -7.07 -2.61 -13.15
CA ALA A 264 -5.94 -3.14 -13.91
C ALA A 264 -5.51 -4.52 -13.40
N ALA A 265 -5.32 -4.68 -12.08
CA ALA A 265 -4.95 -5.96 -11.49
C ALA A 265 -6.00 -7.05 -11.81
N ARG A 266 -7.28 -6.72 -11.70
CA ARG A 266 -8.36 -7.68 -12.02
C ARG A 266 -8.38 -8.06 -13.50
N LEU A 267 -8.18 -7.10 -14.42
CA LEU A 267 -8.10 -7.38 -15.84
C LEU A 267 -6.91 -8.29 -16.19
N ILE A 268 -5.76 -8.07 -15.56
CA ILE A 268 -4.57 -8.92 -15.75
C ILE A 268 -4.85 -10.35 -15.28
N ILE A 269 -5.44 -10.49 -14.08
CA ILE A 269 -5.75 -11.82 -13.53
C ILE A 269 -6.86 -12.51 -14.31
N SER A 270 -7.92 -11.78 -14.73
CA SER A 270 -8.96 -12.36 -15.59
C SER A 270 -8.34 -12.90 -16.90
N HIS A 271 -7.49 -12.10 -17.55
CA HIS A 271 -6.78 -12.53 -18.76
C HIS A 271 -5.88 -13.75 -18.49
N ALA A 272 -5.21 -13.79 -17.35
CA ALA A 272 -4.40 -14.95 -16.96
C ALA A 272 -5.25 -16.22 -16.78
N MET A 273 -6.43 -16.08 -16.20
CA MET A 273 -7.37 -17.20 -16.02
C MET A 273 -7.96 -17.68 -17.35
N ASP A 274 -8.40 -16.74 -18.19
CA ASP A 274 -8.98 -17.04 -19.52
C ASP A 274 -7.99 -17.80 -20.43
N HIS A 275 -6.68 -17.63 -20.19
CA HIS A 275 -5.59 -18.28 -20.92
C HIS A 275 -4.83 -19.32 -20.10
N HIS A 276 -5.42 -19.86 -19.04
CA HIS A 276 -4.86 -20.98 -18.25
C HIS A 276 -3.42 -20.75 -17.75
N VAL A 277 -3.12 -19.52 -17.30
CA VAL A 277 -1.79 -19.16 -16.80
C VAL A 277 -1.51 -19.83 -15.47
N LYS A 278 -0.40 -20.58 -15.41
CA LYS A 278 0.12 -21.22 -14.19
C LYS A 278 0.95 -20.27 -13.36
N GLU A 279 1.75 -19.42 -14.02
CA GLU A 279 2.73 -18.58 -13.36
C GLU A 279 2.83 -17.21 -14.03
N ILE A 280 3.00 -16.18 -13.19
CA ILE A 280 3.20 -14.80 -13.62
C ILE A 280 4.59 -14.32 -13.20
N ILE A 281 5.42 -13.93 -14.18
CA ILE A 281 6.75 -13.36 -13.97
C ILE A 281 6.63 -11.83 -14.04
N ILE A 282 6.93 -11.15 -12.96
CA ILE A 282 6.75 -9.70 -12.83
C ILE A 282 8.11 -9.00 -12.86
N GLY A 283 8.35 -8.17 -13.86
CA GLY A 283 9.49 -7.26 -13.89
C GLY A 283 9.30 -6.12 -12.87
N TYR A 284 10.28 -5.95 -11.97
CA TYR A 284 10.21 -4.86 -11.00
C TYR A 284 11.60 -4.42 -10.55
N ASN A 285 11.83 -3.10 -10.51
CA ASN A 285 13.05 -2.51 -10.00
C ASN A 285 12.79 -1.68 -8.74
N GLN A 286 13.28 -2.14 -7.59
CA GLN A 286 13.14 -1.42 -6.32
C GLN A 286 13.86 -0.06 -6.31
N ARG A 287 14.96 0.08 -7.06
CA ARG A 287 15.78 1.30 -7.12
C ARG A 287 15.21 2.39 -8.03
N PHE A 288 14.11 2.14 -8.72
CA PHE A 288 13.50 3.13 -9.63
C PHE A 288 13.07 4.44 -8.93
N LYS A 289 12.90 4.40 -7.61
CA LYS A 289 12.57 5.58 -6.78
C LYS A 289 13.76 6.53 -6.54
N ASP A 290 14.97 6.05 -6.72
CA ASP A 290 16.20 6.75 -6.36
C ASP A 290 16.93 7.35 -7.58
N SER A 291 16.37 7.24 -8.78
CA SER A 291 16.96 7.79 -10.00
C SER A 291 16.80 9.32 -10.02
N ASN A 292 17.92 10.03 -10.22
CA ASN A 292 17.97 11.48 -10.46
C ASN A 292 17.45 11.83 -11.87
N LEU A 293 16.20 11.52 -12.14
CA LEU A 293 15.50 11.90 -13.37
C LEU A 293 14.87 13.28 -13.20
N SER A 294 14.47 13.93 -14.31
CA SER A 294 13.85 15.26 -14.24
C SER A 294 12.70 15.32 -13.26
N ASP A 295 12.48 16.47 -12.61
CA ASP A 295 11.38 16.66 -11.64
C ASP A 295 10.03 16.31 -12.22
N GLN A 296 9.80 16.59 -13.49
CA GLN A 296 8.58 16.26 -14.20
C GLN A 296 8.39 14.74 -14.36
N PHE A 297 9.47 14.01 -14.64
CA PHE A 297 9.44 12.55 -14.72
C PHE A 297 9.25 11.94 -13.33
N ASN A 298 9.96 12.46 -12.33
CA ASN A 298 9.81 12.04 -10.93
C ASN A 298 8.37 12.26 -10.41
N GLN A 299 7.74 13.38 -10.78
CA GLN A 299 6.35 13.65 -10.43
C GLN A 299 5.39 12.60 -11.04
N TRP A 300 5.65 12.18 -12.28
CA TRP A 300 4.83 11.16 -12.95
C TRP A 300 5.03 9.77 -12.36
N THR A 301 6.28 9.38 -12.16
CA THR A 301 6.63 8.05 -11.61
C THR A 301 6.14 7.85 -10.18
N LYS A 302 6.19 8.90 -9.35
CA LYS A 302 5.70 8.87 -7.97
C LYS A 302 4.17 8.93 -7.86
N SER A 303 3.47 9.36 -8.92
CA SER A 303 2.03 9.58 -8.87
C SER A 303 1.17 8.36 -9.26
N ILE A 304 1.74 7.34 -9.93
CA ILE A 304 1.10 6.05 -10.20
C ILE A 304 1.77 4.98 -9.33
N PRO A 305 1.05 4.37 -8.37
CA PRO A 305 1.66 3.44 -7.42
C PRO A 305 1.82 2.03 -8.03
N ILE A 306 2.82 1.83 -8.90
CA ILE A 306 3.11 0.55 -9.56
C ILE A 306 3.34 -0.58 -8.53
N ALA A 307 4.00 -0.29 -7.40
CA ALA A 307 4.16 -1.27 -6.32
C ALA A 307 2.80 -1.81 -5.82
N ARG A 308 1.79 -0.93 -5.68
CA ARG A 308 0.43 -1.37 -5.29
C ARG A 308 -0.24 -2.22 -6.37
N LEU A 309 0.05 -1.95 -7.65
CA LEU A 309 -0.45 -2.79 -8.75
C LEU A 309 0.18 -4.19 -8.67
N ARG A 310 1.51 -4.25 -8.54
CA ARG A 310 2.24 -5.52 -8.34
C ARG A 310 1.68 -6.30 -7.14
N ASP A 311 1.61 -5.67 -5.97
CA ASP A 311 1.15 -6.32 -4.73
C ASP A 311 -0.30 -6.82 -4.88
N ARG A 312 -1.15 -6.06 -5.59
CA ARG A 312 -2.53 -6.49 -5.85
C ARG A 312 -2.63 -7.63 -6.85
N ILE A 313 -1.75 -7.66 -7.87
CA ILE A 313 -1.65 -8.80 -8.80
C ILE A 313 -1.22 -10.05 -8.04
N GLN A 314 -0.18 -9.98 -7.19
CA GLN A 314 0.28 -11.11 -6.40
C GLN A 314 -0.81 -11.64 -5.46
N TYR A 315 -1.51 -10.73 -4.77
CA TYR A 315 -2.63 -11.11 -3.90
C TYR A 315 -3.74 -11.85 -4.66
N LEU A 316 -4.16 -11.33 -5.82
CA LEU A 316 -5.19 -11.98 -6.63
C LEU A 316 -4.68 -13.27 -7.26
N ALA A 317 -3.44 -13.30 -7.75
CA ALA A 317 -2.82 -14.51 -8.31
C ALA A 317 -2.84 -15.65 -7.28
N GLN A 318 -2.43 -15.37 -6.05
CA GLN A 318 -2.47 -16.35 -4.96
C GLN A 318 -3.90 -16.85 -4.70
N ALA A 319 -4.89 -15.96 -4.68
CA ALA A 319 -6.29 -16.35 -4.49
C ALA A 319 -6.80 -17.28 -5.60
N TYR A 320 -6.28 -17.14 -6.83
CA TYR A 320 -6.62 -18.01 -7.96
C TYR A 320 -5.59 -19.12 -8.21
N GLY A 321 -4.71 -19.42 -7.24
CA GLY A 321 -3.69 -20.48 -7.33
C GLY A 321 -2.73 -20.28 -8.51
N ILE A 322 -2.40 -19.03 -8.86
CA ILE A 322 -1.41 -18.68 -9.87
C ILE A 322 -0.13 -18.31 -9.15
N ASP A 323 0.98 -18.97 -9.49
CA ASP A 323 2.29 -18.67 -8.93
C ASP A 323 2.79 -17.29 -9.40
N THR A 324 3.56 -16.61 -8.57
CA THR A 324 4.15 -15.32 -8.95
C THR A 324 5.64 -15.27 -8.63
N MET A 325 6.43 -14.79 -9.61
CA MET A 325 7.86 -14.56 -9.47
C MET A 325 8.18 -13.10 -9.77
N ILE A 326 8.99 -12.45 -8.92
CA ILE A 326 9.51 -11.10 -9.20
C ILE A 326 10.95 -11.22 -9.68
N VAL A 327 11.23 -10.58 -10.81
CA VAL A 327 12.58 -10.50 -11.37
C VAL A 327 13.04 -9.05 -11.51
N ASN A 328 14.35 -8.83 -11.42
CA ASN A 328 14.91 -7.50 -11.65
C ASN A 328 14.83 -7.15 -13.14
N GLU A 329 14.10 -6.08 -13.48
CA GLU A 329 13.89 -5.62 -14.87
C GLU A 329 15.07 -4.87 -15.48
N ALA A 330 16.22 -4.73 -14.79
CA ALA A 330 17.38 -4.03 -15.33
C ALA A 330 17.78 -4.60 -16.69
N TYR A 331 18.02 -3.70 -17.67
CA TYR A 331 18.42 -3.98 -19.07
C TYR A 331 17.36 -4.64 -19.96
N THR A 332 16.21 -5.10 -19.47
CA THR A 332 15.20 -5.78 -20.27
C THR A 332 14.63 -4.93 -21.41
N SER A 333 14.56 -3.62 -21.25
CA SER A 333 14.10 -2.68 -22.28
C SER A 333 15.18 -2.29 -23.30
N LYS A 334 16.46 -2.57 -22.98
CA LYS A 334 17.61 -2.26 -23.86
C LYS A 334 18.05 -3.45 -24.69
N ALA A 335 18.05 -4.63 -24.10
CA ALA A 335 18.46 -5.88 -24.74
C ALA A 335 17.47 -6.33 -25.81
N SER A 336 17.96 -6.90 -26.89
CA SER A 336 17.13 -7.53 -27.92
C SER A 336 16.74 -8.94 -27.50
N TYR A 337 15.42 -9.18 -27.38
CA TYR A 337 14.90 -10.54 -27.19
C TYR A 337 15.13 -11.41 -28.42
N ILE A 338 14.97 -10.85 -29.63
CA ILE A 338 15.10 -11.56 -30.91
C ILE A 338 16.54 -12.04 -31.10
N ASP A 339 17.51 -11.17 -30.83
CA ASP A 339 18.95 -11.47 -30.98
C ASP A 339 19.52 -12.23 -29.76
N GLN A 340 18.70 -12.56 -28.78
CA GLN A 340 19.09 -13.26 -27.55
C GLN A 340 20.24 -12.58 -26.80
N ASP A 341 20.23 -11.22 -26.73
CA ASP A 341 21.23 -10.45 -26.03
C ASP A 341 21.35 -10.91 -24.56
N GLU A 342 22.58 -10.92 -24.05
CA GLU A 342 22.80 -11.20 -22.63
C GLU A 342 22.23 -10.08 -21.74
N LEU A 343 21.49 -10.45 -20.69
CA LEU A 343 20.82 -9.54 -19.76
C LEU A 343 21.70 -9.15 -18.56
N SER A 344 23.02 -9.09 -18.76
CA SER A 344 24.01 -8.76 -17.73
C SER A 344 24.48 -7.29 -17.79
N ASN A 345 25.07 -6.81 -16.70
CA ASN A 345 25.59 -5.45 -16.54
C ASN A 345 26.87 -5.15 -17.36
N GLN A 346 27.44 -6.16 -18.04
CA GLN A 346 28.81 -6.08 -18.58
C GLN A 346 28.84 -5.70 -20.07
N LYS A 347 27.69 -5.50 -20.71
CA LYS A 347 27.67 -5.13 -22.14
C LYS A 347 27.51 -3.62 -22.33
N ASP A 348 28.48 -3.01 -22.99
CA ASP A 348 28.44 -1.61 -23.43
C ASP A 348 27.51 -1.38 -24.61
N SER A 349 27.14 -2.44 -25.37
CA SER A 349 26.26 -2.36 -26.54
C SER A 349 25.33 -3.57 -26.65
N PHE A 350 24.09 -3.33 -27.03
CA PHE A 350 23.08 -4.34 -27.34
C PHE A 350 22.95 -4.47 -28.87
N SER A 351 22.56 -5.66 -29.36
CA SER A 351 22.46 -5.97 -30.79
C SER A 351 21.40 -5.14 -31.51
N GLY A 352 20.27 -4.88 -30.85
CA GLY A 352 19.19 -4.07 -31.38
C GLY A 352 19.08 -2.71 -30.71
N HIS A 353 18.15 -1.88 -31.19
CA HIS A 353 17.93 -0.54 -30.65
C HIS A 353 16.49 -0.07 -30.78
N ARG A 354 16.12 0.90 -29.96
CA ARG A 354 14.79 1.54 -30.00
C ARG A 354 14.80 2.67 -31.04
N THR A 355 13.99 2.52 -32.12
CA THR A 355 13.89 3.52 -33.21
C THR A 355 12.82 4.58 -32.91
N LYS A 356 11.72 4.20 -32.31
CA LYS A 356 10.60 5.06 -31.90
C LYS A 356 10.12 4.63 -30.53
N ARG A 357 9.35 5.51 -29.87
CA ARG A 357 8.60 5.12 -28.69
C ARG A 357 7.62 3.99 -29.07
N GLY A 358 7.78 2.82 -28.48
CA GLY A 358 6.94 1.64 -28.76
C GLY A 358 7.46 0.73 -29.86
N MET A 359 8.60 1.03 -30.51
CA MET A 359 9.19 0.17 -31.53
C MET A 359 10.66 -0.13 -31.23
N TYR A 360 11.00 -1.39 -31.23
CA TYR A 360 12.34 -1.93 -31.12
C TYR A 360 12.73 -2.64 -32.41
N VAL A 361 13.97 -2.54 -32.84
CA VAL A 361 14.49 -3.17 -34.07
C VAL A 361 15.68 -4.03 -33.68
N SER A 362 15.68 -5.31 -34.08
CA SER A 362 16.79 -6.24 -33.88
C SER A 362 17.98 -5.93 -34.81
N LYS A 363 19.09 -6.61 -34.62
CA LYS A 363 20.28 -6.50 -35.47
C LYS A 363 19.95 -6.79 -36.95
N GLU A 364 19.07 -7.77 -37.23
CA GLU A 364 18.65 -8.16 -38.57
C GLU A 364 17.50 -7.29 -39.12
N GLY A 365 17.11 -6.22 -38.45
CA GLY A 365 16.06 -5.31 -38.89
C GLY A 365 14.64 -5.78 -38.59
N ILE A 366 14.47 -6.86 -37.80
CA ILE A 366 13.14 -7.35 -37.39
C ILE A 366 12.54 -6.36 -36.39
N ARG A 367 11.30 -5.96 -36.64
CA ARG A 367 10.56 -4.99 -35.83
C ARG A 367 9.65 -5.69 -34.84
N ILE A 368 9.74 -5.27 -33.57
CA ILE A 368 8.90 -5.77 -32.48
C ILE A 368 8.41 -4.58 -31.63
N ASN A 369 7.24 -4.72 -31.00
CA ASN A 369 6.81 -3.75 -29.99
C ASN A 369 7.83 -3.68 -28.86
N ALA A 370 8.24 -2.46 -28.45
CA ALA A 370 9.29 -2.28 -27.47
C ALA A 370 8.90 -2.78 -26.06
N ASP A 371 7.61 -2.69 -25.69
CA ASP A 371 7.11 -3.17 -24.40
C ASP A 371 6.96 -4.70 -24.43
N LEU A 372 6.62 -5.29 -25.59
CA LEU A 372 6.68 -6.74 -25.79
C LEU A 372 8.12 -7.25 -25.67
N ASN A 373 9.07 -6.60 -26.31
CA ASN A 373 10.50 -6.96 -26.20
C ASN A 373 10.95 -6.96 -24.73
N ALA A 374 10.56 -5.95 -23.96
CA ALA A 374 10.87 -5.86 -22.53
C ALA A 374 10.19 -7.00 -21.73
N ALA A 375 8.91 -7.25 -21.96
CA ALA A 375 8.17 -8.32 -21.29
C ALA A 375 8.76 -9.70 -21.59
N LEU A 376 9.15 -9.98 -22.84
CA LEU A 376 9.82 -11.24 -23.22
C LEU A 376 11.21 -11.38 -22.57
N ASN A 377 11.97 -10.30 -22.42
CA ASN A 377 13.23 -10.30 -21.68
C ASN A 377 13.02 -10.51 -20.18
N ILE A 378 11.94 -9.99 -19.60
CA ILE A 378 11.52 -10.30 -18.22
C ILE A 378 11.21 -11.78 -18.08
N ALA A 379 10.47 -12.35 -19.04
CA ALA A 379 10.17 -13.76 -19.10
C ALA A 379 11.45 -14.61 -19.09
N ARG A 380 12.37 -14.29 -19.98
CA ARG A 380 13.67 -14.99 -20.09
C ARG A 380 14.52 -14.90 -18.82
N LYS A 381 14.43 -13.79 -18.06
CA LYS A 381 15.09 -13.70 -16.75
C LYS A 381 14.49 -14.64 -15.70
N GLY A 382 13.19 -14.81 -15.73
CA GLY A 382 12.51 -15.72 -14.79
C GLY A 382 12.60 -17.19 -15.19
N LYS A 383 12.53 -17.46 -16.50
CA LYS A 383 12.56 -18.80 -17.11
C LYS A 383 13.42 -18.81 -18.36
N PRO A 384 14.75 -18.97 -18.24
CA PRO A 384 15.65 -18.98 -19.40
C PRO A 384 15.35 -20.11 -20.41
N ASP A 385 14.89 -21.25 -19.92
CA ASP A 385 14.64 -22.45 -20.73
C ASP A 385 13.23 -22.52 -21.32
N ALA A 386 12.35 -21.54 -21.02
CA ALA A 386 11.00 -21.53 -21.53
C ALA A 386 10.99 -21.08 -23.01
N ILE A 387 10.33 -21.85 -23.86
CA ILE A 387 10.11 -21.49 -25.28
C ILE A 387 9.02 -20.41 -25.31
N TRP A 388 9.42 -19.20 -25.62
CA TRP A 388 8.54 -18.07 -25.84
C TRP A 388 8.39 -17.83 -27.33
N ILE A 389 7.25 -17.95 -27.79
CA ILE A 389 6.64 -17.63 -29.11
C ILE A 389 7.60 -17.44 -30.29
N GLY A 390 7.32 -18.15 -31.38
CA GLY A 390 7.84 -17.85 -32.72
C GLY A 390 7.28 -16.54 -33.28
N SER A 391 7.76 -16.14 -34.48
CA SER A 391 7.48 -14.87 -35.15
C SER A 391 6.00 -14.48 -35.28
N LYS A 392 5.08 -15.43 -35.23
CA LYS A 392 3.62 -15.19 -35.28
C LYS A 392 3.07 -14.46 -34.06
N GLY A 393 3.77 -14.49 -32.91
CA GLY A 393 3.35 -13.86 -31.66
C GLY A 393 3.86 -12.44 -31.46
N TRP A 394 4.56 -11.83 -32.41
CA TRP A 394 5.13 -10.47 -32.25
C TRP A 394 4.15 -9.33 -32.58
N ASN A 395 2.91 -9.66 -32.90
CA ASN A 395 1.88 -8.68 -33.17
C ASN A 395 1.50 -7.95 -31.85
N THR A 396 1.40 -6.62 -31.93
CA THR A 396 0.91 -5.82 -30.81
C THR A 396 -0.59 -6.05 -30.65
N PRO A 397 -1.08 -6.52 -29.49
CA PRO A 397 -2.49 -6.69 -29.25
C PRO A 397 -3.22 -5.34 -29.25
N LYS A 398 -4.53 -5.37 -29.48
CA LYS A 398 -5.37 -4.18 -29.33
C LYS A 398 -5.22 -3.62 -27.91
N ARG A 399 -5.06 -2.31 -27.82
CA ARG A 399 -4.94 -1.62 -26.54
C ARG A 399 -6.25 -1.74 -25.75
N THR A 400 -6.14 -2.21 -24.50
CA THR A 400 -7.27 -2.31 -23.57
C THR A 400 -7.29 -1.09 -22.66
N TYR A 401 -8.42 -0.40 -22.60
CA TYR A 401 -8.59 0.81 -21.81
C TYR A 401 -9.19 0.49 -20.44
N LEU A 402 -8.59 1.04 -19.38
CA LEU A 402 -9.11 0.89 -18.02
C LEU A 402 -10.45 1.58 -17.80
N PHE A 403 -10.70 2.67 -18.53
CA PHE A 403 -11.91 3.45 -18.42
C PHE A 403 -12.51 3.56 -19.82
N THR A 404 -13.65 2.98 -20.03
CA THR A 404 -14.51 3.25 -21.18
C THR A 404 -15.18 4.61 -20.96
N ASN A 405 -15.30 5.40 -22.00
CA ASN A 405 -16.01 6.69 -21.96
C ASN A 405 -17.48 6.47 -21.69
#